data_097a0a0f01b638ee908fba0a303052c8
#
_entry.id   097a0a0f01b638ee908fba0a303052c8
#
_cell.length_a   1.000
_cell.length_b   1.000
_cell.length_c   1.000
_cell.angle_alpha   90.00
_cell.angle_beta   90.00
_cell.angle_gamma   90.00
#
_symmetry.space_group_name_H-M   'P 1'
#
loop_
_entity.id
_entity.type
_entity.pdbx_description
1 polymer ?
#
loop_
_entity_poly.entity_id
_entity_poly.type
_entity_poly.pdbx_seq_one_letter_code
_entity_poly.pdbx_strand_id
1 'polypeptide(L)'
;MSSDMALPVVAVVGLSDRGKTTVAAALVAALVSQGYRVAVVKHCPHGHESDRASSDTDRLYEAGAVAVAASSPGALTTRRRVGGDLKLETVVSTVGTGADIVVAEGFKSSTAPKIVVGDLPVSLENVIARVDSKPELSDVPTYTFSQLDGLADQIRQQFLQLVTTTT
;
A
#
# COMPACT_ATOMS: atom_id res chain seq x y z
N MET A 1 13.72 19.06 18.55
CA MET A 1 12.38 19.24 17.95
C MET A 1 12.33 18.33 16.73
N SER A 2 11.79 17.13 16.88
CA SER A 2 11.60 16.22 15.76
C SER A 2 10.58 16.87 14.83
N SER A 3 10.97 17.19 13.60
CA SER A 3 10.04 17.52 12.54
C SER A 3 9.12 16.29 12.37
N ASP A 4 7.87 16.46 12.73
CA ASP A 4 6.81 15.48 12.54
C ASP A 4 6.55 15.37 11.02
N MET A 5 7.47 14.73 10.31
CA MET A 5 7.27 14.42 8.91
C MET A 5 6.23 13.31 8.87
N ALA A 6 5.06 13.64 8.31
CA ALA A 6 4.00 12.66 8.11
C ALA A 6 4.57 11.43 7.39
N LEU A 7 4.20 10.23 7.87
CA LEU A 7 4.63 8.96 7.27
C LEU A 7 4.31 8.96 5.77
N PRO A 8 5.31 8.80 4.89
CA PRO A 8 5.08 8.78 3.45
C PRO A 8 4.14 7.66 3.04
N VAL A 9 3.22 7.95 2.14
CA VAL A 9 2.27 6.98 1.56
C VAL A 9 2.32 7.08 0.05
N VAL A 10 2.37 5.96 -0.65
CA VAL A 10 2.23 5.87 -2.10
C VAL A 10 1.14 4.86 -2.46
N ALA A 11 0.23 5.24 -3.37
CA ALA A 11 -0.88 4.39 -3.77
C ALA A 11 -0.64 3.75 -5.14
N VAL A 12 -0.78 2.42 -5.23
CA VAL A 12 -0.76 1.66 -6.48
C VAL A 12 -2.19 1.47 -6.94
N VAL A 13 -2.56 2.12 -8.04
CA VAL A 13 -3.94 2.17 -8.54
C VAL A 13 -4.04 1.64 -9.97
N GLY A 14 -5.21 1.19 -10.36
CA GLY A 14 -5.48 0.62 -11.68
C GLY A 14 -6.78 -0.19 -11.67
N LEU A 15 -7.18 -0.73 -12.81
CA LEU A 15 -8.31 -1.65 -12.91
C LEU A 15 -8.01 -3.00 -12.25
N SER A 16 -9.05 -3.79 -11.99
CA SER A 16 -8.88 -5.17 -11.50
C SER A 16 -8.04 -5.99 -12.49
N ASP A 17 -7.28 -6.93 -11.96
CA ASP A 17 -6.47 -7.90 -12.72
C ASP A 17 -5.43 -7.30 -13.69
N ARG A 18 -5.01 -6.05 -13.46
CA ARG A 18 -3.97 -5.36 -14.24
C ARG A 18 -2.58 -5.39 -13.61
N GLY A 19 -2.37 -6.22 -12.59
CA GLY A 19 -1.05 -6.39 -11.98
C GLY A 19 -0.73 -5.41 -10.84
N LYS A 20 -1.72 -4.71 -10.26
CA LYS A 20 -1.49 -3.83 -9.08
C LYS A 20 -0.75 -4.53 -7.96
N THR A 21 -1.21 -5.72 -7.58
CA THR A 21 -0.59 -6.50 -6.51
C THR A 21 0.85 -6.89 -6.87
N THR A 22 1.11 -7.22 -8.14
CA THR A 22 2.48 -7.52 -8.62
C THR A 22 3.40 -6.30 -8.46
N VAL A 23 2.93 -5.12 -8.87
CA VAL A 23 3.70 -3.87 -8.73
C VAL A 23 3.90 -3.52 -7.25
N ALA A 24 2.85 -3.58 -6.44
CA ALA A 24 2.95 -3.31 -5.01
C ALA A 24 3.92 -4.28 -4.31
N ALA A 25 3.83 -5.58 -4.60
CA ALA A 25 4.72 -6.59 -4.00
C ALA A 25 6.19 -6.39 -4.42
N ALA A 26 6.45 -6.08 -5.68
CA ALA A 26 7.81 -5.81 -6.17
C ALA A 26 8.39 -4.53 -5.52
N LEU A 27 7.59 -3.47 -5.42
CA LEU A 27 7.99 -2.22 -4.74
C LEU A 27 8.33 -2.49 -3.26
N VAL A 28 7.48 -3.23 -2.56
CA VAL A 28 7.73 -3.63 -1.16
C VAL A 28 9.02 -4.43 -1.05
N ALA A 29 9.21 -5.45 -1.89
CA ALA A 29 10.42 -6.29 -1.85
C ALA A 29 11.70 -5.47 -2.11
N ALA A 30 11.68 -4.56 -3.08
CA ALA A 30 12.81 -3.71 -3.41
C ALA A 30 13.13 -2.74 -2.26
N LEU A 31 12.14 -2.09 -1.65
CA LEU A 31 12.35 -1.18 -0.52
C LEU A 31 12.83 -1.92 0.74
N VAL A 32 12.27 -3.09 1.03
CA VAL A 32 12.71 -3.94 2.15
C VAL A 32 14.14 -4.42 1.95
N SER A 33 14.55 -4.81 0.73
CA SER A 33 15.94 -5.19 0.43
C SER A 33 16.94 -4.06 0.63
N GLN A 34 16.48 -2.81 0.52
CA GLN A 34 17.24 -1.59 0.80
C GLN A 34 17.23 -1.17 2.29
N GLY A 35 16.60 -1.97 3.17
CA GLY A 35 16.58 -1.77 4.62
C GLY A 35 15.42 -0.94 5.16
N TYR A 36 14.46 -0.55 4.33
CA TYR A 36 13.28 0.19 4.78
C TYR A 36 12.21 -0.70 5.39
N ARG A 37 11.53 -0.21 6.41
CA ARG A 37 10.36 -0.86 7.01
C ARG A 37 9.11 -0.40 6.27
N VAL A 38 8.48 -1.32 5.55
CA VAL A 38 7.34 -1.01 4.68
C VAL A 38 6.07 -1.58 5.30
N ALA A 39 5.07 -0.74 5.53
CA ALA A 39 3.71 -1.20 5.81
C ALA A 39 2.89 -1.23 4.52
N VAL A 40 1.91 -2.13 4.46
CA VAL A 40 1.03 -2.27 3.30
C VAL A 40 -0.43 -2.19 3.74
N VAL A 41 -1.22 -1.45 2.99
CA VAL A 41 -2.68 -1.42 3.14
C VAL A 41 -3.33 -1.76 1.80
N LYS A 42 -4.43 -2.49 1.83
CA LYS A 42 -5.18 -2.86 0.63
C LYS A 42 -6.65 -2.47 0.77
N HIS A 43 -7.20 -1.82 -0.24
CA HIS A 43 -8.61 -1.49 -0.34
C HIS A 43 -9.38 -2.59 -1.08
N CYS A 44 -10.36 -3.18 -0.42
CA CYS A 44 -11.22 -4.24 -0.96
C CYS A 44 -12.69 -3.77 -0.94
N PRO A 45 -13.15 -2.97 -1.93
CA PRO A 45 -14.47 -2.34 -1.89
C PRO A 45 -15.63 -3.34 -1.92
N HIS A 46 -15.38 -4.56 -2.42
CA HIS A 46 -16.39 -5.64 -2.49
C HIS A 46 -16.31 -6.64 -1.33
N GLY A 47 -15.59 -6.27 -0.27
CA GLY A 47 -15.31 -7.14 0.87
C GLY A 47 -14.01 -7.91 0.71
N HIS A 48 -13.50 -8.37 1.83
CA HIS A 48 -12.31 -9.21 1.90
C HIS A 48 -12.73 -10.57 2.45
N GLU A 49 -12.55 -11.63 1.66
CA GLU A 49 -12.65 -12.98 2.18
C GLU A 49 -11.44 -13.24 3.08
N SER A 50 -11.70 -13.63 4.34
CA SER A 50 -10.61 -14.07 5.19
C SER A 50 -10.04 -15.37 4.61
N ASP A 51 -8.72 -15.50 4.55
CA ASP A 51 -8.03 -16.66 3.96
C ASP A 51 -8.38 -18.00 4.62
N ARG A 52 -9.19 -17.99 5.69
CA ARG A 52 -9.68 -19.14 6.42
C ARG A 52 -11.12 -18.91 6.88
N ALA A 53 -12.06 -19.06 5.97
CA ALA A 53 -13.47 -19.19 6.34
C ALA A 53 -13.64 -20.32 7.37
N SER A 54 -14.45 -20.07 8.43
CA SER A 54 -14.73 -21.02 9.51
C SER A 54 -13.60 -21.26 10.53
N SER A 55 -12.62 -20.35 10.63
CA SER A 55 -11.67 -20.39 11.75
C SER A 55 -12.35 -20.05 13.09
N ASP A 56 -11.73 -20.42 14.23
CA ASP A 56 -12.26 -20.05 15.55
C ASP A 56 -12.40 -18.54 15.71
N THR A 57 -11.48 -17.76 15.13
CA THR A 57 -11.56 -16.29 15.10
C THR A 57 -12.75 -15.79 14.30
N ASP A 58 -13.09 -16.43 13.18
CA ASP A 58 -14.30 -16.09 12.42
C ASP A 58 -15.56 -16.39 13.21
N ARG A 59 -15.63 -17.54 13.88
CA ARG A 59 -16.77 -17.90 14.73
C ARG A 59 -16.99 -16.89 15.86
N LEU A 60 -15.91 -16.44 16.52
CA LEU A 60 -15.97 -15.40 17.54
C LEU A 60 -16.42 -14.05 16.98
N TYR A 61 -15.94 -13.69 15.79
CA TYR A 61 -16.35 -12.48 15.12
C TYR A 61 -17.83 -12.51 14.72
N GLU A 62 -18.32 -13.61 14.12
CA GLU A 62 -19.71 -13.78 13.73
C GLU A 62 -20.66 -13.87 14.93
N ALA A 63 -20.18 -14.30 16.11
CA ALA A 63 -20.93 -14.26 17.37
C ALA A 63 -21.22 -12.82 17.87
N GLY A 64 -20.70 -11.79 17.19
CA GLY A 64 -21.02 -10.39 17.47
C GLY A 64 -19.87 -9.57 18.09
N ALA A 65 -18.67 -10.12 18.19
CA ALA A 65 -17.53 -9.36 18.69
C ALA A 65 -17.26 -8.12 17.82
N VAL A 66 -16.99 -6.96 18.45
CA VAL A 66 -16.63 -5.73 17.75
C VAL A 66 -15.24 -5.80 17.12
N ALA A 67 -14.37 -6.62 17.69
CA ALA A 67 -13.05 -6.94 17.16
C ALA A 67 -12.58 -8.29 17.66
N VAL A 68 -11.75 -8.96 16.86
CA VAL A 68 -11.06 -10.19 17.21
C VAL A 68 -9.58 -10.02 16.89
N ALA A 69 -8.70 -10.51 17.75
CA ALA A 69 -7.28 -10.56 17.51
C ALA A 69 -6.76 -11.98 17.71
N ALA A 70 -5.96 -12.46 16.76
CA ALA A 70 -5.23 -13.72 16.88
C ALA A 70 -3.73 -13.40 17.01
N SER A 71 -3.14 -13.84 18.11
CA SER A 71 -1.72 -13.67 18.40
C SER A 71 -1.00 -15.01 18.29
N SER A 72 0.13 -14.99 17.58
CA SER A 72 1.05 -16.12 17.47
C SER A 72 2.49 -15.62 17.57
N PRO A 73 3.49 -16.49 17.77
CA PRO A 73 4.89 -16.07 17.73
C PRO A 73 5.21 -15.35 16.44
N GLY A 74 5.59 -14.06 16.53
CA GLY A 74 5.99 -13.23 15.38
C GLY A 74 4.85 -12.64 14.55
N ALA A 75 3.55 -12.89 14.88
CA ALA A 75 2.44 -12.32 14.12
C ALA A 75 1.23 -11.96 14.99
N LEU A 76 0.59 -10.86 14.65
CA LEU A 76 -0.70 -10.44 15.19
C LEU A 76 -1.65 -10.17 14.03
N THR A 77 -2.78 -10.87 13.99
CA THR A 77 -3.86 -10.61 13.03
C THR A 77 -5.06 -10.02 13.77
N THR A 78 -5.61 -8.93 13.24
CA THR A 78 -6.79 -8.28 13.82
C THR A 78 -7.88 -8.09 12.78
N ARG A 79 -9.13 -8.32 13.20
CA ARG A 79 -10.34 -8.01 12.41
C ARG A 79 -11.28 -7.18 13.27
N ARG A 80 -11.74 -6.06 12.74
CA ARG A 80 -12.61 -5.11 13.46
C ARG A 80 -13.83 -4.74 12.61
N ARG A 81 -15.00 -4.62 13.25
CA ARG A 81 -16.18 -4.03 12.60
C ARG A 81 -15.99 -2.53 12.45
N VAL A 82 -16.34 -2.01 11.29
CA VAL A 82 -16.30 -0.58 10.98
C VAL A 82 -17.64 -0.14 10.37
N GLY A 83 -17.99 1.13 10.51
CA GLY A 83 -19.28 1.67 10.08
C GLY A 83 -19.39 2.02 8.60
N GLY A 84 -18.42 1.62 7.77
CA GLY A 84 -18.38 1.92 6.35
C GLY A 84 -16.97 1.84 5.79
N ASP A 85 -16.80 2.36 4.57
CA ASP A 85 -15.48 2.39 3.92
C ASP A 85 -14.55 3.40 4.63
N LEU A 86 -13.36 2.98 4.98
CA LEU A 86 -12.39 3.80 5.69
C LEU A 86 -11.53 4.59 4.72
N LYS A 87 -11.25 5.85 5.07
CA LYS A 87 -10.27 6.66 4.36
C LYS A 87 -8.86 6.09 4.53
N LEU A 88 -8.01 6.31 3.53
CA LEU A 88 -6.62 5.83 3.54
C LEU A 88 -5.87 6.23 4.81
N GLU A 89 -6.01 7.49 5.25
CA GLU A 89 -5.33 8.04 6.43
C GLU A 89 -5.70 7.26 7.71
N THR A 90 -6.97 6.88 7.84
CA THR A 90 -7.46 6.09 8.97
C THR A 90 -6.85 4.69 8.97
N VAL A 91 -6.77 4.04 7.78
CA VAL A 91 -6.17 2.71 7.68
C VAL A 91 -4.67 2.77 7.92
N VAL A 92 -3.98 3.77 7.37
CA VAL A 92 -2.55 4.01 7.58
C VAL A 92 -2.22 4.17 9.06
N SER A 93 -3.03 4.92 9.82
CA SER A 93 -2.80 5.12 11.25
C SER A 93 -2.86 3.83 12.08
N THR A 94 -3.51 2.77 11.58
CA THR A 94 -3.60 1.48 12.29
C THR A 94 -2.40 0.57 12.06
N VAL A 95 -1.68 0.71 10.95
CA VAL A 95 -0.58 -0.20 10.56
C VAL A 95 0.76 0.50 10.37
N GLY A 96 0.77 1.83 10.29
CA GLY A 96 1.97 2.61 9.95
C GLY A 96 3.00 2.76 11.07
N THR A 97 2.65 2.40 12.31
CA THR A 97 3.57 2.55 13.45
C THR A 97 4.87 1.77 13.24
N GLY A 98 5.98 2.48 13.22
CA GLY A 98 7.30 1.91 13.02
C GLY A 98 7.65 1.62 11.55
N ALA A 99 6.80 1.97 10.59
CA ALA A 99 7.14 1.94 9.17
C ALA A 99 7.85 3.24 8.74
N ASP A 100 8.66 3.15 7.70
CA ASP A 100 9.32 4.28 7.06
C ASP A 100 8.48 4.78 5.86
N ILE A 101 7.64 3.91 5.28
CA ILE A 101 6.72 4.21 4.18
C ILE A 101 5.53 3.24 4.19
N VAL A 102 4.40 3.69 3.67
CA VAL A 102 3.23 2.83 3.39
C VAL A 102 3.00 2.69 1.90
N VAL A 103 2.86 1.46 1.43
CA VAL A 103 2.38 1.14 0.08
C VAL A 103 0.91 0.78 0.18
N ALA A 104 0.05 1.56 -0.49
CA ALA A 104 -1.39 1.34 -0.51
C ALA A 104 -1.82 0.74 -1.86
N GLU A 105 -2.43 -0.43 -1.87
CA GLU A 105 -3.08 -0.98 -3.08
C GLU A 105 -4.53 -0.48 -3.14
N GLY A 106 -4.88 0.23 -4.19
CA GLY A 106 -6.21 0.85 -4.34
C GLY A 106 -6.26 2.28 -3.83
N PHE A 107 -7.35 2.68 -3.17
CA PHE A 107 -7.56 4.03 -2.66
C PHE A 107 -7.44 5.13 -3.73
N LYS A 108 -8.03 4.93 -4.91
CA LYS A 108 -7.95 5.85 -6.07
C LYS A 108 -8.38 7.28 -5.74
N SER A 109 -9.35 7.45 -4.84
CA SER A 109 -9.90 8.73 -4.42
C SER A 109 -9.07 9.46 -3.35
N SER A 110 -8.02 8.83 -2.82
CA SER A 110 -7.13 9.49 -1.84
C SER A 110 -6.30 10.60 -2.50
N THR A 111 -5.75 11.47 -1.67
CA THR A 111 -4.79 12.50 -2.11
C THR A 111 -3.35 12.01 -2.19
N ALA A 112 -3.08 10.76 -1.80
CA ALA A 112 -1.75 10.17 -1.86
C ALA A 112 -1.15 10.20 -3.28
N PRO A 113 0.17 10.34 -3.43
CA PRO A 113 0.86 10.14 -4.70
C PRO A 113 0.56 8.75 -5.29
N LYS A 114 0.32 8.69 -6.60
CA LYS A 114 -0.20 7.49 -7.27
C LYS A 114 0.75 6.93 -8.31
N ILE A 115 0.92 5.61 -8.28
CA ILE A 115 1.47 4.81 -9.36
C ILE A 115 0.30 4.18 -10.10
N VAL A 116 0.09 4.52 -11.36
CA VAL A 116 -0.99 3.97 -12.19
C VAL A 116 -0.50 2.73 -12.91
N VAL A 117 -1.22 1.62 -12.76
CA VAL A 117 -0.90 0.34 -13.41
C VAL A 117 -1.89 0.07 -14.53
N GLY A 118 -1.36 -0.07 -15.74
CA GLY A 118 -2.14 -0.21 -16.96
C GLY A 118 -2.89 1.05 -17.36
N ASP A 119 -3.75 0.92 -18.34
CA ASP A 119 -4.63 2.00 -18.79
C ASP A 119 -5.79 2.18 -17.81
N LEU A 120 -6.01 3.42 -17.39
CA LEU A 120 -7.10 3.78 -16.49
C LEU A 120 -7.90 4.92 -17.15
N PRO A 121 -9.19 4.68 -17.49
CA PRO A 121 -10.00 5.61 -18.27
C PRO A 121 -10.54 6.79 -17.45
N VAL A 122 -9.80 7.23 -16.44
CA VAL A 122 -10.13 8.37 -15.58
C VAL A 122 -8.88 9.21 -15.31
N SER A 123 -9.05 10.52 -15.27
CA SER A 123 -7.99 11.41 -14.81
C SER A 123 -7.82 11.27 -13.30
N LEU A 124 -6.59 11.13 -12.85
CA LEU A 124 -6.25 11.07 -11.44
C LEU A 124 -5.29 12.22 -11.09
N GLU A 125 -5.50 12.79 -9.93
CA GLU A 125 -4.57 13.76 -9.35
C GLU A 125 -3.37 13.05 -8.72
N ASN A 126 -2.24 13.75 -8.63
CA ASN A 126 -1.01 13.29 -7.98
C ASN A 126 -0.44 11.98 -8.55
N VAL A 127 -0.55 11.78 -9.86
CA VAL A 127 0.13 10.67 -10.54
C VAL A 127 1.62 11.00 -10.62
N ILE A 128 2.46 10.11 -10.09
CA ILE A 128 3.93 10.29 -10.04
C ILE A 128 4.67 9.29 -10.92
N ALA A 129 4.03 8.19 -11.31
CA ALA A 129 4.58 7.19 -12.21
C ALA A 129 3.47 6.35 -12.85
N ARG A 130 3.81 5.68 -13.95
CA ARG A 130 2.97 4.66 -14.59
C ARG A 130 3.72 3.36 -14.74
N VAL A 131 3.00 2.26 -14.71
CA VAL A 131 3.52 0.92 -15.05
C VAL A 131 2.63 0.31 -16.11
N ASP A 132 3.19 0.00 -17.27
CA ASP A 132 2.47 -0.62 -18.38
C ASP A 132 3.36 -1.61 -19.14
N SER A 133 2.74 -2.58 -19.82
CA SER A 133 3.42 -3.51 -20.73
C SER A 133 3.91 -2.82 -22.01
N LYS A 134 3.26 -1.73 -22.42
CA LYS A 134 3.58 -0.90 -23.58
C LYS A 134 3.58 0.57 -23.17
N PRO A 135 4.71 1.08 -22.65
CA PRO A 135 4.79 2.45 -22.21
C PRO A 135 4.59 3.41 -23.40
N GLU A 136 3.56 4.24 -23.30
CA GLU A 136 3.34 5.37 -24.22
C GLU A 136 3.99 6.64 -23.65
N LEU A 137 4.09 7.67 -24.47
CA LEU A 137 4.57 8.98 -24.02
C LEU A 137 3.63 9.53 -22.94
N SER A 138 4.21 9.91 -21.81
CA SER A 138 3.49 10.38 -20.65
C SER A 138 4.26 11.53 -20.00
N ASP A 139 3.54 12.44 -19.33
CA ASP A 139 4.14 13.55 -18.58
C ASP A 139 4.83 13.08 -17.28
N VAL A 140 4.68 11.82 -16.93
CA VAL A 140 5.33 11.21 -15.75
C VAL A 140 6.16 9.99 -16.17
N PRO A 141 7.19 9.61 -15.38
CA PRO A 141 7.99 8.43 -15.65
C PRO A 141 7.13 7.19 -15.85
N THR A 142 7.41 6.42 -16.88
CA THR A 142 6.71 5.19 -17.20
C THR A 142 7.66 4.02 -17.18
N TYR A 143 7.27 2.95 -16.53
CA TYR A 143 8.03 1.73 -16.33
C TYR A 143 7.30 0.53 -16.94
N THR A 144 8.06 -0.46 -17.38
CA THR A 144 7.53 -1.79 -17.67
C THR A 144 7.57 -2.66 -16.40
N PHE A 145 6.88 -3.80 -16.42
CA PHE A 145 6.95 -4.78 -15.33
C PHE A 145 8.36 -5.37 -15.10
N SER A 146 9.28 -5.21 -16.04
CA SER A 146 10.69 -5.59 -15.90
C SER A 146 11.58 -4.47 -15.31
N GLN A 147 11.03 -3.29 -15.07
CA GLN A 147 11.77 -2.10 -14.61
C GLN A 147 11.32 -1.63 -13.21
N LEU A 148 10.71 -2.51 -12.41
CA LEU A 148 10.16 -2.16 -11.11
C LEU A 148 11.23 -1.77 -10.08
N ASP A 149 12.48 -2.21 -10.25
CA ASP A 149 13.60 -1.72 -9.44
C ASP A 149 13.85 -0.21 -9.65
N GLY A 150 13.75 0.26 -10.91
CA GLY A 150 13.85 1.69 -11.22
C GLY A 150 12.70 2.51 -10.63
N LEU A 151 11.48 1.95 -10.59
CA LEU A 151 10.36 2.55 -9.89
C LEU A 151 10.63 2.65 -8.38
N ALA A 152 11.16 1.59 -7.75
CA ALA A 152 11.50 1.60 -6.34
C ALA A 152 12.58 2.66 -6.02
N ASP A 153 13.58 2.82 -6.89
CA ASP A 153 14.60 3.85 -6.75
C ASP A 153 13.99 5.27 -6.86
N GLN A 154 13.04 5.49 -7.76
CA GLN A 154 12.30 6.77 -7.82
C GLN A 154 11.56 7.04 -6.51
N ILE A 155 10.82 6.06 -6.00
CA ILE A 155 10.07 6.20 -4.73
C ILE A 155 11.01 6.47 -3.57
N ARG A 156 12.11 5.74 -3.47
CA ARG A 156 13.14 5.98 -2.44
C ARG A 156 13.69 7.40 -2.52
N GLN A 157 14.05 7.86 -3.69
CA GLN A 157 14.60 9.20 -3.90
C GLN A 157 13.58 10.29 -3.56
N GLN A 158 12.32 10.09 -3.88
CA GLN A 158 11.27 11.10 -3.70
C GLN A 158 10.77 11.19 -2.26
N PHE A 159 10.71 10.08 -1.51
CA PHE A 159 10.02 10.02 -0.23
C PHE A 159 10.91 9.60 0.95
N LEU A 160 12.06 8.97 0.69
CA LEU A 160 12.89 8.35 1.73
C LEU A 160 14.31 8.95 1.80
N GLN A 161 14.58 9.99 1.02
CA GLN A 161 15.84 10.74 1.19
C GLN A 161 15.74 11.57 2.46
N LEU A 162 16.44 11.12 3.49
CA LEU A 162 17.02 11.81 4.62
C LEU A 162 17.03 10.91 5.88
N VAL A 163 17.55 9.69 5.74
CA VAL A 163 18.23 9.10 6.90
C VAL A 163 19.73 9.06 6.54
N THR A 164 20.34 10.25 6.51
CA THR A 164 21.79 10.32 6.57
C THR A 164 22.14 9.91 7.99
N THR A 165 22.59 8.69 8.16
CA THR A 165 23.23 8.18 9.36
C THR A 165 24.42 9.12 9.67
N THR A 166 24.23 10.01 10.64
CA THR A 166 25.37 10.66 11.27
C THR A 166 25.96 9.62 12.21
N THR A 167 27.10 9.07 11.80
CA THR A 167 27.99 8.23 12.63
C THR A 167 28.54 9.04 13.80
#